data_85b9ec13e55e63a9750bcceff9e3fab2
#
_entry.id   85b9ec13e55e63a9750bcceff9e3fab2
#
_cell.length_a   1.000
_cell.length_b   1.000
_cell.length_c   1.000
_cell.angle_alpha   90.00
_cell.angle_beta   90.00
_cell.angle_gamma   90.00
#
_symmetry.space_group_name_H-M   'P 1'
#
loop_
_entity.id
_entity.type
_entity.pdbx_description
1 polymer ?
#
loop_
_entity_poly.entity_id
_entity_poly.type
_entity_poly.pdbx_seq_one_letter_code
_entity_poly.pdbx_strand_id
1 'polypeptide(L)'
;MKTSEVLRAWRGILSGRRPSLSIEITKECPLRCPGCYAFDEAHLGGTQQLRQLSDFRGDELVRRVVALVDEYQPLHVSLVGGDPLVRYRELERILPALEARGVHTQVVTSAFRRIPPEWTRFERLNIVVSIDGLQPEHDERRKPATYERILKSIAGSQVTIHCTITGNIASRPGYLEAFLRFWTPRPEIRKVWFSLFTPQRGATGPEILTPVQRHEVMNELLRLRVLYPSLDMPESLIHEIATPPKSPADCVFAQTTHTLSADLKTRVTPCQFGGDPDCAQCGCIATLGLAAVGHYRLAGGLTAGHLFKASDSIGRRWRSLTQSARQPQTEAQPFTIL
;
A
#
# COMPACT_ATOMS: atom_id res chain seq x y z
N MET A 1 16.55 2.93 6.25
CA MET A 1 16.00 3.53 7.50
C MET A 1 17.14 3.89 8.45
N LYS A 2 17.09 5.07 9.04
CA LYS A 2 18.06 5.49 10.08
C LYS A 2 17.68 4.83 11.42
N THR A 3 18.66 4.58 12.30
CA THR A 3 18.41 3.97 13.63
C THR A 3 17.36 4.74 14.45
N SER A 4 17.36 6.08 14.35
CA SER A 4 16.35 6.94 14.99
C SER A 4 14.92 6.68 14.49
N GLU A 5 14.74 6.31 13.23
CA GLU A 5 13.42 5.97 12.66
C GLU A 5 12.94 4.62 13.18
N VAL A 6 13.84 3.64 13.33
CA VAL A 6 13.53 2.34 13.94
C VAL A 6 13.08 2.54 15.40
N LEU A 7 13.81 3.32 16.18
CA LEU A 7 13.45 3.62 17.58
C LEU A 7 12.09 4.35 17.67
N ARG A 8 11.83 5.30 16.76
CA ARG A 8 10.54 5.98 16.67
C ARG A 8 9.40 5.00 16.35
N ALA A 9 9.63 4.05 15.43
CA ALA A 9 8.68 3.00 15.11
C ALA A 9 8.31 2.18 16.35
N TRP A 10 9.32 1.64 17.04
CA TRP A 10 9.11 0.82 18.22
C TRP A 10 8.41 1.57 19.36
N ARG A 11 8.78 2.83 19.59
CA ARG A 11 8.07 3.68 20.55
C ARG A 11 6.61 3.87 20.20
N GLY A 12 6.29 4.05 18.90
CA GLY A 12 4.92 4.13 18.42
C GLY A 12 4.14 2.84 18.67
N ILE A 13 4.72 1.69 18.33
CA ILE A 13 4.11 0.37 18.51
C ILE A 13 3.85 0.09 20.00
N LEU A 14 4.82 0.35 20.87
CA LEU A 14 4.68 0.22 22.33
C LEU A 14 3.62 1.17 22.92
N SER A 15 3.29 2.26 22.22
CA SER A 15 2.18 3.14 22.56
C SER A 15 0.84 2.73 21.92
N GLY A 16 0.77 1.54 21.30
CA GLY A 16 -0.42 1.02 20.60
C GLY A 16 -0.76 1.73 19.30
N ARG A 17 0.22 2.39 18.66
CA ARG A 17 0.06 3.05 17.36
C ARG A 17 0.49 2.13 16.24
N ARG A 18 -0.18 2.22 15.10
CA ARG A 18 0.25 1.55 13.87
C ARG A 18 1.24 2.44 13.11
N PRO A 19 2.36 1.89 12.65
CA PRO A 19 3.40 2.69 11.98
C PRO A 19 3.04 3.16 10.56
N SER A 20 1.99 2.60 9.96
CA SER A 20 1.61 2.91 8.59
C SER A 20 0.17 3.39 8.48
N LEU A 21 -0.06 4.36 7.59
CA LEU A 21 -1.35 4.91 7.24
C LEU A 21 -1.51 4.92 5.72
N SER A 22 -2.54 4.26 5.20
CA SER A 22 -2.94 4.32 3.80
C SER A 22 -4.19 5.17 3.68
N ILE A 23 -4.21 6.14 2.79
CA ILE A 23 -5.32 7.09 2.63
C ILE A 23 -5.75 7.10 1.16
N GLU A 24 -7.01 6.77 0.90
CA GLU A 24 -7.65 7.06 -0.37
C GLU A 24 -8.01 8.55 -0.38
N ILE A 25 -7.14 9.39 -0.96
CA ILE A 25 -7.33 10.86 -0.90
C ILE A 25 -8.40 11.37 -1.85
N THR A 26 -8.93 10.51 -2.71
CA THR A 26 -10.01 10.84 -3.66
C THR A 26 -10.73 9.60 -4.13
N LYS A 27 -12.02 9.73 -4.41
CA LYS A 27 -12.81 8.72 -5.12
C LYS A 27 -12.73 8.83 -6.64
N GLU A 28 -12.09 9.88 -7.16
CA GLU A 28 -12.04 10.17 -8.58
C GLU A 28 -10.86 9.44 -9.25
N CYS A 29 -11.14 8.83 -10.38
CA CYS A 29 -10.14 8.22 -11.26
C CYS A 29 -10.55 8.43 -12.72
N PRO A 30 -9.65 8.88 -13.61
CA PRO A 30 -9.95 8.99 -15.04
C PRO A 30 -9.98 7.63 -15.75
N LEU A 31 -9.54 6.55 -15.07
CA LEU A 31 -9.51 5.20 -15.60
C LEU A 31 -10.74 4.40 -15.17
N ARG A 32 -11.00 3.31 -15.90
CA ARG A 32 -12.03 2.30 -15.60
C ARG A 32 -11.44 0.90 -15.77
N CYS A 33 -10.36 0.64 -15.03
CA CYS A 33 -9.64 -0.64 -15.13
C CYS A 33 -10.55 -1.80 -14.71
N PRO A 34 -10.67 -2.87 -15.51
CA PRO A 34 -11.35 -4.09 -15.09
C PRO A 34 -10.70 -4.66 -13.82
N GLY A 35 -11.50 -5.12 -12.86
CA GLY A 35 -11.00 -5.72 -11.61
C GLY A 35 -10.27 -4.74 -10.68
N CYS A 36 -10.53 -3.44 -10.78
CA CYS A 36 -9.97 -2.46 -9.84
C CYS A 36 -10.59 -2.66 -8.46
N TYR A 37 -9.78 -3.09 -7.49
CA TYR A 37 -10.22 -3.38 -6.13
C TYR A 37 -10.90 -2.19 -5.43
N ALA A 38 -10.44 -0.95 -5.69
CA ALA A 38 -10.98 0.25 -5.05
C ALA A 38 -12.42 0.57 -5.50
N PHE A 39 -12.84 0.07 -6.65
CA PHE A 39 -14.19 0.24 -7.20
C PHE A 39 -15.01 -1.05 -7.16
N ASP A 40 -14.50 -2.10 -6.55
CA ASP A 40 -15.23 -3.33 -6.28
C ASP A 40 -16.37 -3.06 -5.26
N GLU A 41 -17.52 -3.69 -5.44
CA GLU A 41 -18.67 -3.52 -4.56
C GLU A 41 -18.37 -3.97 -3.13
N ALA A 42 -17.53 -4.98 -2.96
CA ALA A 42 -17.13 -5.49 -1.65
C ALA A 42 -16.10 -4.61 -0.94
N HIS A 43 -15.43 -3.68 -1.63
CA HIS A 43 -14.29 -2.90 -1.11
C HIS A 43 -14.57 -2.26 0.26
N LEU A 44 -15.76 -1.72 0.47
CA LEU A 44 -16.18 -1.11 1.73
C LEU A 44 -17.19 -1.98 2.50
N GLY A 45 -17.11 -3.31 2.37
CA GLY A 45 -17.96 -4.26 3.09
C GLY A 45 -19.34 -4.44 2.47
N GLY A 46 -19.54 -4.10 1.20
CA GLY A 46 -20.76 -4.35 0.43
C GLY A 46 -21.95 -3.41 0.73
N THR A 47 -21.84 -2.55 1.74
CA THR A 47 -22.91 -1.60 2.11
C THR A 47 -22.80 -0.24 1.43
N GLN A 48 -21.61 0.10 0.97
CA GLN A 48 -21.29 1.39 0.37
C GLN A 48 -20.13 1.23 -0.62
N GLN A 49 -20.16 1.98 -1.71
CA GLN A 49 -19.07 1.99 -2.70
C GLN A 49 -18.21 3.25 -2.55
N LEU A 50 -16.93 3.17 -2.93
CA LEU A 50 -16.00 4.31 -2.91
C LEU A 50 -16.60 5.54 -3.60
N ARG A 51 -17.28 5.36 -4.74
CA ARG A 51 -17.87 6.46 -5.52
C ARG A 51 -19.00 7.21 -4.80
N GLN A 52 -19.60 6.59 -3.79
CA GLN A 52 -20.71 7.16 -3.01
C GLN A 52 -20.22 7.98 -1.82
N LEU A 53 -18.96 7.82 -1.42
CA LEU A 53 -18.39 8.56 -0.30
C LEU A 53 -18.25 10.06 -0.58
N SER A 54 -18.17 10.84 0.50
CA SER A 54 -17.71 12.22 0.44
C SER A 54 -16.28 12.28 -0.10
N ASP A 55 -15.94 13.36 -0.77
CA ASP A 55 -14.62 13.60 -1.34
C ASP A 55 -14.21 15.04 -1.06
N PHE A 56 -13.03 15.24 -0.49
CA PHE A 56 -12.53 16.56 -0.12
C PHE A 56 -11.60 17.12 -1.20
N ARG A 57 -11.53 18.46 -1.28
CA ARG A 57 -10.72 19.20 -2.26
C ARG A 57 -10.11 20.44 -1.63
N GLY A 58 -9.12 21.01 -2.32
CA GLY A 58 -8.51 22.27 -1.95
C GLY A 58 -7.95 22.25 -0.53
N ASP A 59 -8.09 23.37 0.17
CA ASP A 59 -7.57 23.58 1.53
C ASP A 59 -8.13 22.57 2.53
N GLU A 60 -9.38 22.16 2.36
CA GLU A 60 -10.02 21.20 3.25
C GLU A 60 -9.32 19.83 3.19
N LEU A 61 -9.01 19.32 2.00
CA LEU A 61 -8.30 18.05 1.85
C LEU A 61 -6.90 18.14 2.49
N VAL A 62 -6.15 19.21 2.19
CA VAL A 62 -4.81 19.39 2.74
C VAL A 62 -4.85 19.40 4.25
N ARG A 63 -5.72 20.22 4.86
CA ARG A 63 -5.85 20.34 6.31
C ARG A 63 -6.21 18.99 6.96
N ARG A 64 -7.17 18.25 6.39
CA ARG A 64 -7.61 16.97 6.93
C ARG A 64 -6.53 15.89 6.83
N VAL A 65 -5.84 15.76 5.70
CA VAL A 65 -4.75 14.80 5.54
C VAL A 65 -3.63 15.09 6.54
N VAL A 66 -3.24 16.35 6.69
CA VAL A 66 -2.21 16.74 7.67
C VAL A 66 -2.66 16.46 9.11
N ALA A 67 -3.92 16.75 9.44
CA ALA A 67 -4.49 16.46 10.76
C ALA A 67 -4.48 14.95 11.07
N LEU A 68 -4.82 14.08 10.09
CA LEU A 68 -4.72 12.64 10.25
C LEU A 68 -3.28 12.19 10.51
N VAL A 69 -2.30 12.77 9.81
CA VAL A 69 -0.89 12.43 10.04
C VAL A 69 -0.45 12.88 11.45
N ASP A 70 -0.91 14.03 11.92
CA ASP A 70 -0.64 14.50 13.28
C ASP A 70 -1.32 13.64 14.35
N GLU A 71 -2.52 13.12 14.08
CA GLU A 71 -3.27 12.23 14.96
C GLU A 71 -2.63 10.83 15.04
N TYR A 72 -2.43 10.19 13.88
CA TYR A 72 -1.93 8.81 13.81
C TYR A 72 -0.43 8.71 14.03
N GLN A 73 0.34 9.77 13.76
CA GLN A 73 1.80 9.84 13.84
C GLN A 73 2.50 8.68 13.13
N PRO A 74 2.14 8.37 11.88
CA PRO A 74 2.72 7.25 11.15
C PRO A 74 4.19 7.54 10.77
N LEU A 75 4.95 6.48 10.53
CA LEU A 75 6.26 6.57 9.86
C LEU A 75 6.12 6.61 8.34
N HIS A 76 5.11 5.90 7.84
CA HIS A 76 4.84 5.76 6.43
C HIS A 76 3.39 6.12 6.12
N VAL A 77 3.21 6.93 5.09
CA VAL A 77 1.90 7.26 4.52
C VAL A 77 1.85 6.82 3.05
N SER A 78 0.84 6.03 2.68
CA SER A 78 0.53 5.73 1.30
C SER A 78 -0.70 6.55 0.87
N LEU A 79 -0.51 7.41 -0.11
CA LEU A 79 -1.58 8.19 -0.73
C LEU A 79 -2.05 7.43 -1.97
N VAL A 80 -3.27 6.93 -1.90
CA VAL A 80 -3.94 6.10 -2.90
C VAL A 80 -5.36 6.64 -3.15
N GLY A 81 -6.23 5.84 -3.66
CA GLY A 81 -7.64 6.15 -3.87
C GLY A 81 -8.05 5.84 -5.30
N GLY A 82 -8.87 6.69 -5.92
CA GLY A 82 -9.10 6.61 -7.36
C GLY A 82 -7.78 6.76 -8.11
N ASP A 83 -7.35 7.98 -8.35
CA ASP A 83 -5.96 8.27 -8.72
C ASP A 83 -5.51 9.57 -8.04
N PRO A 84 -4.49 9.55 -7.18
CA PRO A 84 -4.04 10.73 -6.42
C PRO A 84 -3.66 11.93 -7.29
N LEU A 85 -3.20 11.73 -8.52
CA LEU A 85 -2.86 12.83 -9.42
C LEU A 85 -4.08 13.65 -9.88
N VAL A 86 -5.30 13.20 -9.62
CA VAL A 86 -6.50 14.05 -9.74
C VAL A 86 -6.43 15.24 -8.77
N ARG A 87 -5.79 15.03 -7.62
CA ARG A 87 -5.55 16.02 -6.55
C ARG A 87 -4.14 16.61 -6.58
N TYR A 88 -3.55 16.81 -7.77
CA TYR A 88 -2.15 17.22 -7.87
C TYR A 88 -1.85 18.56 -7.19
N ARG A 89 -2.79 19.52 -7.22
CA ARG A 89 -2.62 20.84 -6.56
C ARG A 89 -2.60 20.70 -5.04
N GLU A 90 -3.40 19.81 -4.51
CA GLU A 90 -3.41 19.46 -3.10
C GLU A 90 -2.14 18.68 -2.72
N LEU A 91 -1.67 17.77 -3.59
CA LEU A 91 -0.42 17.04 -3.38
C LEU A 91 0.78 17.99 -3.31
N GLU A 92 0.84 19.05 -4.13
CA GLU A 92 1.90 20.07 -4.06
C GLU A 92 2.02 20.72 -2.67
N ARG A 93 0.97 20.67 -1.87
CA ARG A 93 0.91 21.20 -0.50
C ARG A 93 1.02 20.12 0.57
N ILE A 94 0.45 18.95 0.31
CA ILE A 94 0.51 17.80 1.23
C ILE A 94 1.94 17.27 1.32
N LEU A 95 2.63 17.04 0.19
CA LEU A 95 3.94 16.42 0.16
C LEU A 95 4.99 17.17 1.01
N PRO A 96 5.17 18.50 0.87
CA PRO A 96 6.11 19.23 1.73
C PRO A 96 5.69 19.21 3.20
N ALA A 97 4.38 19.20 3.50
CA ALA A 97 3.90 19.12 4.88
C ALA A 97 4.23 17.76 5.54
N LEU A 98 4.17 16.66 4.77
CA LEU A 98 4.55 15.33 5.25
C LEU A 98 6.09 15.20 5.36
N GLU A 99 6.84 15.72 4.39
CA GLU A 99 8.31 15.76 4.43
C GLU A 99 8.82 16.49 5.68
N ALA A 100 8.23 17.66 6.00
CA ALA A 100 8.57 18.43 7.20
C ALA A 100 8.32 17.66 8.51
N ARG A 101 7.39 16.70 8.50
CA ARG A 101 7.10 15.79 9.63
C ARG A 101 8.00 14.55 9.66
N GLY A 102 8.89 14.41 8.69
CA GLY A 102 9.78 13.27 8.55
C GLY A 102 9.04 11.96 8.25
N VAL A 103 7.91 12.04 7.55
CA VAL A 103 7.10 10.89 7.13
C VAL A 103 7.58 10.37 5.78
N HIS A 104 7.78 9.07 5.66
CA HIS A 104 7.99 8.43 4.35
C HIS A 104 6.66 8.38 3.61
N THR A 105 6.60 9.05 2.47
CA THR A 105 5.36 9.17 1.70
C THR A 105 5.45 8.38 0.41
N GLN A 106 4.42 7.60 0.11
CA GLN A 106 4.24 6.92 -1.16
C GLN A 106 3.00 7.48 -1.87
N VAL A 107 3.13 7.82 -3.15
CA VAL A 107 1.99 8.17 -4.02
C VAL A 107 1.85 7.08 -5.06
N VAL A 108 0.72 6.38 -5.09
CA VAL A 108 0.44 5.32 -6.08
C VAL A 108 -0.52 5.84 -7.13
N THR A 109 -0.08 5.87 -8.38
CA THR A 109 -0.81 6.49 -9.50
C THR A 109 -0.68 5.69 -10.78
N SER A 110 -1.60 5.90 -11.71
CA SER A 110 -1.50 5.43 -13.09
C SER A 110 -0.59 6.31 -13.97
N ALA A 111 -0.11 7.43 -13.45
CA ALA A 111 0.62 8.45 -14.19
C ALA A 111 -0.14 8.96 -15.44
N PHE A 112 -1.48 9.06 -15.39
CA PHE A 112 -2.30 9.54 -16.50
C PHE A 112 -2.02 11.01 -16.87
N ARG A 113 -1.34 11.75 -16.00
CA ARG A 113 -0.90 13.13 -16.18
C ARG A 113 0.55 13.29 -15.70
N ARG A 114 1.18 14.40 -16.14
CA ARG A 114 2.57 14.72 -15.81
C ARG A 114 2.79 14.73 -14.30
N ILE A 115 3.84 14.05 -13.89
CA ILE A 115 4.41 14.09 -12.54
C ILE A 115 5.39 15.27 -12.51
N PRO A 116 5.26 16.21 -11.57
CA PRO A 116 6.18 17.34 -11.47
C PRO A 116 7.61 16.87 -11.19
N PRO A 117 8.59 17.19 -12.06
CA PRO A 117 9.99 16.80 -11.82
C PRO A 117 10.56 17.33 -10.52
N GLU A 118 10.08 18.47 -10.04
CA GLU A 118 10.48 19.09 -8.78
C GLU A 118 10.13 18.25 -7.55
N TRP A 119 9.26 17.26 -7.67
CA TRP A 119 8.97 16.33 -6.56
C TRP A 119 10.14 15.40 -6.25
N THR A 120 11.12 15.27 -7.17
CA THR A 120 12.37 14.53 -6.92
C THR A 120 13.20 15.10 -5.76
N ARG A 121 12.96 16.35 -5.37
CA ARG A 121 13.60 17.00 -4.21
C ARG A 121 13.19 16.41 -2.86
N PHE A 122 12.04 15.74 -2.79
CA PHE A 122 11.57 15.13 -1.55
C PHE A 122 12.26 13.79 -1.30
N GLU A 123 13.16 13.76 -0.33
CA GLU A 123 13.99 12.58 -0.02
C GLU A 123 13.16 11.37 0.44
N ARG A 124 12.01 11.64 1.10
CA ARG A 124 11.12 10.61 1.65
C ARG A 124 9.93 10.29 0.76
N LEU A 125 9.90 10.80 -0.47
CA LEU A 125 8.84 10.52 -1.43
C LEU A 125 9.22 9.34 -2.32
N ASN A 126 8.29 8.40 -2.46
CA ASN A 126 8.32 7.36 -3.49
C ASN A 126 7.06 7.46 -4.35
N ILE A 127 7.25 7.72 -5.63
CA ILE A 127 6.15 7.73 -6.60
C ILE A 127 6.10 6.37 -7.26
N VAL A 128 4.98 5.67 -7.11
CA VAL A 128 4.75 4.33 -7.65
C VAL A 128 3.78 4.44 -8.81
N VAL A 129 4.24 4.03 -9.99
CA VAL A 129 3.43 4.01 -11.21
C VAL A 129 2.93 2.58 -11.45
N SER A 130 1.63 2.43 -11.49
CA SER A 130 0.97 1.14 -11.70
C SER A 130 0.93 0.77 -13.18
N ILE A 131 1.51 -0.37 -13.54
CA ILE A 131 1.56 -0.93 -14.88
C ILE A 131 0.96 -2.35 -14.84
N ASP A 132 0.12 -2.71 -15.81
CA ASP A 132 -0.56 -4.02 -15.86
C ASP A 132 -0.04 -4.89 -17.01
N GLY A 133 1.27 -5.00 -17.16
CA GLY A 133 1.90 -5.84 -18.16
C GLY A 133 2.58 -5.07 -19.30
N LEU A 134 2.85 -5.75 -20.41
CA LEU A 134 3.44 -5.15 -21.62
C LEU A 134 2.45 -4.21 -22.31
N GLN A 135 2.96 -3.40 -23.24
CA GLN A 135 2.21 -2.27 -23.80
C GLN A 135 0.80 -2.62 -24.32
N PRO A 136 0.59 -3.65 -25.14
CA PRO A 136 -0.74 -3.89 -25.70
C PRO A 136 -1.79 -4.19 -24.62
N GLU A 137 -1.47 -5.05 -23.67
CA GLU A 137 -2.37 -5.43 -22.58
C GLU A 137 -2.60 -4.27 -21.61
N HIS A 138 -1.52 -3.54 -21.29
CA HIS A 138 -1.62 -2.37 -20.43
C HIS A 138 -2.47 -1.27 -21.05
N ASP A 139 -2.22 -0.94 -22.32
CA ASP A 139 -2.91 0.15 -23.01
C ASP A 139 -4.41 -0.16 -23.19
N GLU A 140 -4.78 -1.42 -23.38
CA GLU A 140 -6.18 -1.83 -23.41
C GLU A 140 -6.84 -1.67 -22.05
N ARG A 141 -6.18 -2.15 -20.98
CA ARG A 141 -6.73 -2.21 -19.62
C ARG A 141 -6.79 -0.85 -18.93
N ARG A 142 -5.79 0.03 -19.16
CA ARG A 142 -5.58 1.26 -18.38
C ARG A 142 -5.80 2.55 -19.15
N LYS A 143 -6.56 2.57 -20.23
CA LYS A 143 -6.90 3.84 -20.89
C LYS A 143 -7.51 4.84 -19.91
N PRO A 144 -7.12 6.15 -19.97
CA PRO A 144 -6.21 6.78 -20.92
C PRO A 144 -4.71 6.79 -20.52
N ALA A 145 -4.29 6.07 -19.49
CA ALA A 145 -2.90 6.00 -19.04
C ALA A 145 -2.10 4.96 -19.86
N THR A 146 -1.98 5.18 -21.16
CA THR A 146 -1.20 4.33 -22.07
C THR A 146 0.31 4.43 -21.81
N TYR A 147 1.10 3.49 -22.30
CA TYR A 147 2.57 3.55 -22.21
C TYR A 147 3.14 4.86 -22.74
N GLU A 148 2.67 5.30 -23.91
CA GLU A 148 3.09 6.58 -24.49
C GLU A 148 2.81 7.76 -23.55
N ARG A 149 1.62 7.79 -22.96
CA ARG A 149 1.24 8.83 -22.02
C ARG A 149 2.05 8.76 -20.74
N ILE A 150 2.29 7.55 -20.20
CA ILE A 150 3.09 7.37 -18.99
C ILE A 150 4.52 7.84 -19.22
N LEU A 151 5.17 7.46 -20.32
CA LEU A 151 6.53 7.90 -20.65
C LEU A 151 6.64 9.43 -20.70
N LYS A 152 5.64 10.11 -21.30
CA LYS A 152 5.58 11.58 -21.28
C LYS A 152 5.34 12.13 -19.87
N SER A 153 4.54 11.43 -19.07
CA SER A 153 4.16 11.89 -17.72
C SER A 153 5.29 11.80 -16.71
N ILE A 154 6.17 10.78 -16.83
CA ILE A 154 7.28 10.54 -15.90
C ILE A 154 8.57 11.27 -16.31
N ALA A 155 8.61 11.88 -17.51
CA ALA A 155 9.82 12.51 -18.03
C ALA A 155 10.41 13.54 -17.06
N GLY A 156 11.69 13.34 -16.69
CA GLY A 156 12.42 14.17 -15.73
C GLY A 156 12.10 13.92 -14.27
N SER A 157 11.27 12.92 -13.96
CA SER A 157 10.98 12.50 -12.59
C SER A 157 11.71 11.19 -12.25
N GLN A 158 11.58 10.74 -10.99
CA GLN A 158 12.14 9.47 -10.51
C GLN A 158 11.00 8.63 -9.93
N VAL A 159 10.72 7.48 -10.54
CA VAL A 159 9.58 6.65 -10.17
C VAL A 159 9.94 5.19 -9.91
N THR A 160 9.09 4.52 -9.16
CA THR A 160 9.06 3.07 -9.04
C THR A 160 7.96 2.53 -9.94
N ILE A 161 8.27 1.56 -10.80
CA ILE A 161 7.25 0.82 -11.56
C ILE A 161 6.73 -0.30 -10.68
N HIS A 162 5.41 -0.46 -10.62
CA HIS A 162 4.76 -1.57 -9.95
C HIS A 162 3.86 -2.31 -10.94
N CYS A 163 4.09 -3.62 -11.09
CA CYS A 163 3.27 -4.48 -11.94
C CYS A 163 2.67 -5.62 -11.11
N THR A 164 1.38 -5.89 -11.31
CA THR A 164 0.70 -7.06 -10.73
C THR A 164 0.76 -8.22 -11.72
N ILE A 165 1.43 -9.30 -11.33
CA ILE A 165 1.51 -10.54 -12.09
C ILE A 165 0.19 -11.28 -11.90
N THR A 166 -0.50 -11.53 -13.00
CA THR A 166 -1.70 -12.37 -13.06
C THR A 166 -1.36 -13.76 -13.58
N GLY A 167 -2.28 -14.73 -13.46
CA GLY A 167 -2.14 -16.06 -14.05
C GLY A 167 -1.91 -16.01 -15.56
N ASN A 168 -2.54 -15.04 -16.27
CA ASN A 168 -2.31 -14.81 -17.69
C ASN A 168 -0.86 -14.41 -18.00
N ILE A 169 -0.26 -13.57 -17.17
CA ILE A 169 1.14 -13.16 -17.31
C ILE A 169 2.07 -14.34 -16.96
N ALA A 170 1.80 -15.02 -15.85
CA ALA A 170 2.59 -16.15 -15.37
C ALA A 170 2.63 -17.33 -16.35
N SER A 171 1.61 -17.46 -17.20
CA SER A 171 1.55 -18.50 -18.25
C SER A 171 2.45 -18.23 -19.47
N ARG A 172 3.14 -17.08 -19.50
CA ARG A 172 3.92 -16.63 -20.67
C ARG A 172 5.42 -16.61 -20.37
N PRO A 173 6.19 -17.61 -20.82
CA PRO A 173 7.62 -17.68 -20.58
C PRO A 173 8.35 -16.42 -21.07
N GLY A 174 9.27 -15.90 -20.24
CA GLY A 174 10.09 -14.73 -20.57
C GLY A 174 9.35 -13.38 -20.51
N TYR A 175 8.07 -13.35 -20.12
CA TYR A 175 7.27 -12.13 -20.06
C TYR A 175 7.82 -11.12 -19.04
N LEU A 176 8.17 -11.57 -17.85
CA LEU A 176 8.72 -10.71 -16.80
C LEU A 176 10.07 -10.12 -17.20
N GLU A 177 10.89 -10.92 -17.88
CA GLU A 177 12.16 -10.44 -18.40
C GLU A 177 11.98 -9.40 -19.51
N ALA A 178 11.04 -9.62 -20.44
CA ALA A 178 10.70 -8.65 -21.48
C ALA A 178 10.18 -7.32 -20.86
N PHE A 179 9.37 -7.40 -19.80
CA PHE A 179 8.91 -6.24 -19.05
C PHE A 179 10.07 -5.46 -18.42
N LEU A 180 10.99 -6.15 -17.72
CA LEU A 180 12.16 -5.52 -17.12
C LEU A 180 13.06 -4.91 -18.18
N ARG A 181 13.33 -5.61 -19.29
CA ARG A 181 14.13 -5.12 -20.40
C ARG A 181 13.57 -3.83 -21.01
N PHE A 182 12.25 -3.66 -21.00
CA PHE A 182 11.62 -2.43 -21.48
C PHE A 182 11.79 -1.28 -20.47
N TRP A 183 11.52 -1.51 -19.18
CA TRP A 183 11.43 -0.43 -18.19
C TRP A 183 12.79 -0.01 -17.60
N THR A 184 13.66 -0.97 -17.26
CA THR A 184 14.87 -0.70 -16.47
C THR A 184 15.94 0.17 -17.13
N PRO A 185 16.06 0.26 -18.49
CA PRO A 185 17.05 1.13 -19.11
C PRO A 185 16.71 2.62 -19.05
N ARG A 186 15.52 2.99 -18.63
CA ARG A 186 15.04 4.37 -18.60
C ARG A 186 15.55 5.12 -17.37
N PRO A 187 16.10 6.35 -17.53
CA PRO A 187 16.67 7.10 -16.41
C PRO A 187 15.64 7.49 -15.34
N GLU A 188 14.35 7.55 -15.72
CA GLU A 188 13.27 7.85 -14.78
C GLU A 188 12.93 6.68 -13.86
N ILE A 189 13.36 5.46 -14.22
CA ILE A 189 13.00 4.26 -13.46
C ILE A 189 14.04 3.99 -12.38
N ARG A 190 13.66 4.29 -11.16
CA ARG A 190 14.50 4.03 -9.99
C ARG A 190 14.43 2.56 -9.55
N LYS A 191 13.21 1.99 -9.59
CA LYS A 191 12.92 0.64 -9.09
C LYS A 191 11.79 0.00 -9.90
N VAL A 192 11.79 -1.32 -9.92
CA VAL A 192 10.65 -2.13 -10.38
C VAL A 192 10.23 -3.07 -9.25
N TRP A 193 8.94 -3.14 -8.99
CA TRP A 193 8.31 -4.04 -8.03
C TRP A 193 7.26 -4.90 -8.73
N PHE A 194 7.16 -6.14 -8.31
CA PHE A 194 6.07 -7.03 -8.69
C PHE A 194 5.22 -7.40 -7.48
N SER A 195 3.91 -7.39 -7.65
CA SER A 195 2.95 -8.10 -6.81
C SER A 195 2.38 -9.27 -7.59
N LEU A 196 1.84 -10.27 -6.91
CA LEU A 196 0.97 -11.25 -7.53
C LEU A 196 -0.49 -10.83 -7.32
N PHE A 197 -1.34 -11.19 -8.26
CA PHE A 197 -2.78 -10.94 -8.14
C PHE A 197 -3.32 -11.61 -6.88
N THR A 198 -4.06 -10.85 -6.08
CA THR A 198 -4.72 -11.32 -4.85
C THR A 198 -6.23 -11.33 -5.10
N PRO A 199 -6.87 -12.49 -5.24
CA PRO A 199 -8.31 -12.58 -5.49
C PRO A 199 -9.12 -12.30 -4.22
N GLN A 200 -10.39 -11.97 -4.41
CA GLN A 200 -11.40 -12.10 -3.34
C GLN A 200 -11.72 -13.59 -3.13
N ARG A 201 -12.10 -13.97 -1.91
CA ARG A 201 -12.46 -15.37 -1.60
C ARG A 201 -13.63 -15.83 -2.46
N GLY A 202 -13.48 -17.01 -3.06
CA GLY A 202 -14.47 -17.56 -4.00
C GLY A 202 -14.43 -16.99 -5.42
N ALA A 203 -13.54 -16.03 -5.70
CA ALA A 203 -13.34 -15.57 -7.07
C ALA A 203 -12.76 -16.68 -7.95
N THR A 204 -13.12 -16.64 -9.22
CA THR A 204 -12.62 -17.56 -10.26
C THR A 204 -12.15 -16.74 -11.46
N GLY A 205 -11.22 -17.30 -12.25
CA GLY A 205 -10.79 -16.65 -13.48
C GLY A 205 -9.31 -16.83 -13.77
N PRO A 206 -8.89 -16.51 -15.01
CA PRO A 206 -7.53 -16.74 -15.49
C PRO A 206 -6.49 -15.78 -14.91
N GLU A 207 -6.91 -14.75 -14.19
CA GLU A 207 -5.99 -13.83 -13.49
C GLU A 207 -5.43 -14.44 -12.20
N ILE A 208 -6.09 -15.46 -11.64
CA ILE A 208 -5.66 -16.14 -10.40
C ILE A 208 -4.51 -17.09 -10.73
N LEU A 209 -3.41 -16.98 -9.99
CA LEU A 209 -2.26 -17.86 -10.16
C LEU A 209 -2.51 -19.21 -9.48
N THR A 210 -2.21 -20.29 -10.21
CA THR A 210 -2.13 -21.62 -9.60
C THR A 210 -0.92 -21.71 -8.65
N PRO A 211 -0.88 -22.67 -7.70
CA PRO A 211 0.29 -22.90 -6.86
C PRO A 211 1.58 -23.15 -7.64
N VAL A 212 1.48 -23.85 -8.80
CA VAL A 212 2.62 -24.10 -9.70
C VAL A 212 3.13 -22.78 -10.27
N GLN A 213 2.25 -21.96 -10.85
CA GLN A 213 2.62 -20.65 -11.40
C GLN A 213 3.24 -19.74 -10.33
N ARG A 214 2.74 -19.73 -9.10
CA ARG A 214 3.34 -18.95 -8.00
C ARG A 214 4.78 -19.36 -7.72
N HIS A 215 5.05 -20.68 -7.73
CA HIS A 215 6.40 -21.20 -7.53
C HIS A 215 7.32 -20.87 -8.72
N GLU A 216 6.86 -20.97 -9.93
CA GLU A 216 7.59 -20.62 -11.15
C GLU A 216 7.93 -19.12 -11.17
N VAL A 217 6.97 -18.25 -10.87
CA VAL A 217 7.19 -16.80 -10.74
C VAL A 217 8.22 -16.49 -9.66
N MET A 218 8.15 -17.15 -8.51
CA MET A 218 9.15 -16.97 -7.45
C MET A 218 10.56 -17.30 -7.95
N ASN A 219 10.75 -18.43 -8.62
CA ASN A 219 12.04 -18.85 -9.16
C ASN A 219 12.54 -17.90 -10.26
N GLU A 220 11.64 -17.45 -11.14
CA GLU A 220 11.98 -16.48 -12.17
C GLU A 220 12.43 -15.13 -11.57
N LEU A 221 11.72 -14.62 -10.57
CA LEU A 221 12.11 -13.38 -9.88
C LEU A 221 13.45 -13.51 -9.16
N LEU A 222 13.77 -14.67 -8.55
CA LEU A 222 15.09 -14.94 -7.95
C LEU A 222 16.21 -14.87 -9.00
N ARG A 223 15.98 -15.39 -10.21
CA ARG A 223 16.92 -15.30 -11.33
C ARG A 223 17.04 -13.87 -11.83
N LEU A 224 15.92 -13.19 -12.07
CA LEU A 224 15.87 -11.86 -12.69
C LEU A 224 16.47 -10.78 -11.79
N ARG A 225 16.33 -10.87 -10.45
CA ARG A 225 16.92 -9.88 -9.54
C ARG A 225 18.46 -9.76 -9.64
N VAL A 226 19.11 -10.84 -10.06
CA VAL A 226 20.57 -10.84 -10.26
C VAL A 226 20.94 -10.11 -11.57
N LEU A 227 20.08 -10.24 -12.58
CA LEU A 227 20.32 -9.66 -13.91
C LEU A 227 19.86 -8.20 -13.99
N TYR A 228 18.87 -7.81 -13.21
CA TYR A 228 18.25 -6.49 -13.23
C TYR A 228 18.33 -5.83 -11.84
N PRO A 229 19.38 -5.08 -11.51
CA PRO A 229 19.54 -4.43 -10.19
C PRO A 229 18.39 -3.48 -9.81
N SER A 230 17.66 -2.94 -10.80
CA SER A 230 16.47 -2.12 -10.57
C SER A 230 15.26 -2.92 -10.07
N LEU A 231 15.27 -4.26 -10.19
CA LEU A 231 14.28 -5.12 -9.56
C LEU A 231 14.53 -5.15 -8.05
N ASP A 232 13.89 -4.21 -7.35
CA ASP A 232 14.08 -3.97 -5.90
C ASP A 232 13.20 -4.92 -5.08
N MET A 233 13.44 -6.21 -5.24
CA MET A 233 12.80 -7.30 -4.49
C MET A 233 13.90 -8.18 -3.87
N PRO A 234 14.28 -7.95 -2.60
CA PRO A 234 15.24 -8.79 -1.90
C PRO A 234 14.80 -10.26 -1.88
N GLU A 235 15.76 -11.16 -1.84
CA GLU A 235 15.53 -12.60 -1.85
C GLU A 235 14.56 -13.04 -0.74
N SER A 236 14.74 -12.49 0.48
CA SER A 236 13.85 -12.75 1.61
C SER A 236 12.39 -12.36 1.32
N LEU A 237 12.17 -11.27 0.58
CA LEU A 237 10.82 -10.85 0.17
C LEU A 237 10.25 -11.80 -0.90
N ILE A 238 11.07 -12.23 -1.86
CA ILE A 238 10.62 -13.13 -2.93
C ILE A 238 10.21 -14.49 -2.34
N HIS A 239 10.92 -15.00 -1.36
CA HIS A 239 10.58 -16.25 -0.69
C HIS A 239 9.23 -16.19 0.04
N GLU A 240 8.76 -15.02 0.47
CA GLU A 240 7.43 -14.88 1.09
C GLU A 240 6.27 -15.17 0.11
N ILE A 241 6.53 -15.22 -1.20
CA ILE A 241 5.56 -15.67 -2.20
C ILE A 241 5.07 -17.10 -1.91
N ALA A 242 5.94 -17.96 -1.38
CA ALA A 242 5.61 -19.35 -1.05
C ALA A 242 4.79 -19.49 0.24
N THR A 243 4.84 -18.48 1.13
CA THR A 243 4.23 -18.54 2.47
C THR A 243 3.34 -17.32 2.75
N PRO A 244 2.30 -17.06 1.94
CA PRO A 244 1.39 -15.96 2.20
C PRO A 244 0.66 -16.13 3.54
N PRO A 245 0.15 -15.05 4.15
CA PRO A 245 -0.58 -15.13 5.42
C PRO A 245 -1.86 -15.95 5.23
N LYS A 246 -2.25 -16.74 6.24
CA LYS A 246 -3.49 -17.53 6.18
C LYS A 246 -4.74 -16.70 6.44
N SER A 247 -4.58 -15.58 7.13
CA SER A 247 -5.69 -14.70 7.54
C SER A 247 -5.19 -13.27 7.76
N PRO A 248 -6.09 -12.29 7.88
CA PRO A 248 -5.69 -10.93 8.28
C PRO A 248 -5.01 -10.87 9.65
N ALA A 249 -5.32 -11.79 10.55
CA ALA A 249 -4.69 -11.89 11.87
C ALA A 249 -3.23 -12.34 11.80
N ASP A 250 -2.83 -13.02 10.73
CA ASP A 250 -1.44 -13.44 10.49
C ASP A 250 -0.68 -12.42 9.66
N CYS A 251 -1.38 -11.48 9.04
CA CYS A 251 -0.81 -10.50 8.11
C CYS A 251 -0.20 -9.30 8.85
N VAL A 252 1.11 -9.15 8.78
CA VAL A 252 1.82 -8.00 9.39
C VAL A 252 1.31 -6.68 8.82
N PHE A 253 1.05 -6.60 7.51
CA PHE A 253 0.50 -5.40 6.88
C PHE A 253 -0.86 -5.00 7.48
N ALA A 254 -1.80 -5.95 7.59
CA ALA A 254 -3.12 -5.68 8.16
C ALA A 254 -3.06 -5.24 9.63
N GLN A 255 -2.06 -5.70 10.38
CA GLN A 255 -1.86 -5.34 11.78
C GLN A 255 -1.16 -3.99 11.96
N THR A 256 -0.29 -3.60 11.02
CA THR A 256 0.57 -2.40 11.12
C THR A 256 0.04 -1.20 10.37
N THR A 257 -1.01 -1.37 9.54
CA THR A 257 -1.52 -0.31 8.67
C THR A 257 -2.96 0.04 9.02
N HIS A 258 -3.24 1.33 9.12
CA HIS A 258 -4.59 1.86 9.03
C HIS A 258 -4.88 2.24 7.58
N THR A 259 -6.02 1.79 7.05
CA THR A 259 -6.49 2.21 5.72
C THR A 259 -7.78 3.00 5.89
N LEU A 260 -7.80 4.22 5.35
CA LEU A 260 -8.94 5.14 5.37
C LEU A 260 -9.39 5.42 3.94
N SER A 261 -10.69 5.42 3.73
CA SER A 261 -11.29 5.72 2.43
C SER A 261 -11.43 7.22 2.16
N ALA A 262 -12.02 7.61 1.03
CA ALA A 262 -12.03 8.97 0.49
C ALA A 262 -12.71 10.01 1.39
N ASP A 263 -13.59 9.60 2.28
CA ASP A 263 -14.19 10.47 3.31
C ASP A 263 -13.26 10.71 4.52
N LEU A 264 -12.04 10.16 4.48
CA LEU A 264 -10.99 10.28 5.50
C LEU A 264 -11.39 9.76 6.89
N LYS A 265 -12.42 8.94 6.99
CA LYS A 265 -12.92 8.36 8.24
C LYS A 265 -13.32 6.89 8.11
N THR A 266 -13.95 6.49 7.00
CA THR A 266 -14.36 5.11 6.77
C THR A 266 -13.12 4.22 6.64
N ARG A 267 -13.06 3.17 7.46
CA ARG A 267 -11.96 2.21 7.41
C ARG A 267 -12.18 1.20 6.31
N VAL A 268 -11.15 0.97 5.52
CA VAL A 268 -11.07 -0.15 4.59
C VAL A 268 -10.51 -1.35 5.33
N THR A 269 -11.27 -2.42 5.41
CA THR A 269 -10.92 -3.63 6.16
C THR A 269 -11.12 -4.88 5.29
N PRO A 270 -10.34 -5.96 5.52
CA PRO A 270 -9.33 -6.14 6.57
C PRO A 270 -7.97 -5.49 6.26
N CYS A 271 -7.74 -5.11 5.02
CA CYS A 271 -6.54 -4.42 4.52
C CYS A 271 -6.91 -3.50 3.36
N GLN A 272 -5.94 -2.95 2.63
CA GLN A 272 -6.16 -2.01 1.52
C GLN A 272 -7.05 -2.56 0.38
N PHE A 273 -7.19 -3.88 0.23
CA PHE A 273 -8.08 -4.45 -0.79
C PHE A 273 -9.55 -4.35 -0.42
N GLY A 274 -9.85 -4.27 0.88
CA GLY A 274 -11.24 -4.35 1.35
C GLY A 274 -11.87 -5.72 1.11
N GLY A 275 -13.17 -5.84 1.35
CA GLY A 275 -13.93 -7.05 1.10
C GLY A 275 -13.47 -8.27 1.91
N ASP A 276 -13.39 -9.42 1.23
CA ASP A 276 -12.89 -10.68 1.79
C ASP A 276 -11.74 -11.23 0.92
N PRO A 277 -10.54 -10.62 0.96
CA PRO A 277 -9.42 -11.05 0.16
C PRO A 277 -8.94 -12.45 0.58
N ASP A 278 -8.64 -13.30 -0.40
CA ASP A 278 -8.05 -14.61 -0.13
C ASP A 278 -6.59 -14.45 0.31
N CYS A 279 -6.39 -14.34 1.62
CA CYS A 279 -5.08 -14.15 2.21
C CYS A 279 -4.10 -15.29 1.85
N ALA A 280 -4.59 -16.53 1.69
CA ALA A 280 -3.76 -17.68 1.31
C ALA A 280 -3.20 -17.56 -0.11
N GLN A 281 -3.79 -16.69 -0.93
CA GLN A 281 -3.31 -16.35 -2.26
C GLN A 281 -2.75 -14.92 -2.35
N CYS A 282 -2.53 -14.27 -1.22
CA CYS A 282 -1.99 -12.91 -1.20
C CYS A 282 -0.63 -12.82 -1.89
N GLY A 283 -0.49 -11.83 -2.75
CA GLY A 283 0.75 -11.50 -3.44
C GLY A 283 1.12 -10.02 -3.34
N CYS A 284 0.49 -9.28 -2.43
CA CYS A 284 0.73 -7.86 -2.23
C CYS A 284 2.17 -7.58 -1.81
N ILE A 285 2.90 -6.76 -2.58
CA ILE A 285 4.31 -6.42 -2.29
C ILE A 285 4.51 -5.86 -0.88
N ALA A 286 3.56 -5.06 -0.37
CA ALA A 286 3.65 -4.51 0.98
C ALA A 286 3.52 -5.62 2.05
N THR A 287 2.64 -6.60 1.83
CA THR A 287 2.50 -7.78 2.70
C THR A 287 3.77 -8.62 2.67
N LEU A 288 4.28 -8.94 1.48
CA LEU A 288 5.51 -9.72 1.30
C LEU A 288 6.72 -9.04 1.96
N GLY A 289 6.87 -7.72 1.76
CA GLY A 289 7.97 -6.96 2.36
C GLY A 289 7.91 -6.92 3.89
N LEU A 290 6.73 -6.72 4.46
CA LEU A 290 6.57 -6.73 5.92
C LEU A 290 6.68 -8.14 6.53
N ALA A 291 6.27 -9.18 5.81
CA ALA A 291 6.49 -10.57 6.20
C ALA A 291 7.99 -10.90 6.24
N ALA A 292 8.75 -10.51 5.22
CA ALA A 292 10.20 -10.69 5.19
C ALA A 292 10.92 -10.01 6.38
N VAL A 293 10.47 -8.80 6.76
CA VAL A 293 10.95 -8.13 7.98
C VAL A 293 10.52 -8.92 9.23
N GLY A 294 9.29 -9.40 9.27
CA GLY A 294 8.75 -10.17 10.39
C GLY A 294 9.48 -11.51 10.61
N HIS A 295 9.89 -12.16 9.54
CA HIS A 295 10.63 -13.44 9.59
C HIS A 295 12.13 -13.26 9.81
N TYR A 296 12.64 -12.03 9.82
CA TYR A 296 14.06 -11.79 10.10
C TYR A 296 14.44 -12.35 11.47
N ARG A 297 15.43 -13.25 11.46
CA ARG A 297 15.90 -13.96 12.66
C ARG A 297 16.78 -13.05 13.51
N LEU A 298 16.43 -12.94 14.78
CA LEU A 298 17.20 -12.31 15.84
C LEU A 298 17.96 -13.38 16.63
N ALA A 299 18.75 -12.98 17.62
CA ALA A 299 19.44 -13.91 18.50
C ALA A 299 18.45 -14.80 19.30
N GLY A 300 18.85 -16.05 19.61
CA GLY A 300 18.06 -16.96 20.45
C GLY A 300 16.81 -17.55 19.79
N GLY A 301 16.73 -17.59 18.44
CA GLY A 301 15.60 -18.20 17.72
C GLY A 301 14.35 -17.31 17.65
N LEU A 302 14.40 -16.10 18.20
CA LEU A 302 13.34 -15.10 18.07
C LEU A 302 13.36 -14.48 16.68
N THR A 303 12.20 -14.09 16.19
CA THR A 303 12.08 -13.28 14.97
C THR A 303 11.64 -11.85 15.30
N ALA A 304 11.88 -10.91 14.37
CA ALA A 304 11.39 -9.54 14.50
C ALA A 304 9.87 -9.50 14.65
N GLY A 305 9.14 -10.43 14.01
CA GLY A 305 7.68 -10.55 14.12
C GLY A 305 7.21 -10.97 15.51
N HIS A 306 7.94 -11.85 16.21
CA HIS A 306 7.63 -12.18 17.61
C HIS A 306 7.75 -10.94 18.51
N LEU A 307 8.83 -10.20 18.34
CA LEU A 307 9.06 -8.97 19.10
C LEU A 307 7.98 -7.92 18.78
N PHE A 308 7.60 -7.79 17.50
CA PHE A 308 6.51 -6.92 17.07
C PHE A 308 5.18 -7.30 17.73
N LYS A 309 4.76 -8.57 17.66
CA LYS A 309 3.49 -9.05 18.24
C LYS A 309 3.43 -8.82 19.76
N ALA A 310 4.53 -9.08 20.47
CA ALA A 310 4.62 -8.80 21.90
C ALA A 310 4.47 -7.30 22.21
N SER A 311 5.20 -6.45 21.47
CA SER A 311 5.16 -5.00 21.65
C SER A 311 3.78 -4.41 21.34
N ASP A 312 3.13 -4.87 20.27
CA ASP A 312 1.79 -4.45 19.87
C ASP A 312 0.73 -4.88 20.90
N SER A 313 0.85 -6.09 21.46
CA SER A 313 -0.03 -6.56 22.54
C SER A 313 0.09 -5.67 23.79
N ILE A 314 1.31 -5.33 24.19
CA ILE A 314 1.57 -4.41 25.31
C ILE A 314 0.97 -3.03 25.00
N GLY A 315 1.23 -2.50 23.82
CA GLY A 315 0.76 -1.18 23.41
C GLY A 315 -0.77 -1.07 23.37
N ARG A 316 -1.47 -2.10 22.87
CA ARG A 316 -2.94 -2.14 22.90
C ARG A 316 -3.52 -2.16 24.30
N ARG A 317 -2.94 -2.97 25.19
CA ARG A 317 -3.36 -3.00 26.61
C ARG A 317 -3.13 -1.64 27.28
N TRP A 318 -1.97 -1.05 27.06
CA TRP A 318 -1.67 0.28 27.60
C TRP A 318 -2.66 1.34 27.13
N ARG A 319 -2.97 1.36 25.82
CA ARG A 319 -3.93 2.30 25.25
C ARG A 319 -5.34 2.10 25.82
N SER A 320 -5.81 0.87 25.98
CA SER A 320 -7.14 0.59 26.57
C SER A 320 -7.23 1.13 27.99
N LEU A 321 -6.21 0.90 28.82
CA LEU A 321 -6.17 1.40 30.20
C LEU A 321 -6.17 2.94 30.25
N THR A 322 -5.39 3.60 29.40
CA THR A 322 -5.29 5.06 29.38
C THR A 322 -6.52 5.75 28.78
N GLN A 323 -7.24 5.09 27.86
CA GLN A 323 -8.49 5.61 27.33
C GLN A 323 -9.63 5.45 28.32
N SER A 324 -9.73 4.31 29.02
CA SER A 324 -10.72 4.12 30.11
C SER A 324 -10.53 5.14 31.25
N ALA A 325 -9.28 5.51 31.55
CA ALA A 325 -8.99 6.51 32.57
C ALA A 325 -9.31 7.97 32.13
N ARG A 326 -9.57 8.22 30.85
CA ARG A 326 -9.89 9.53 30.28
C ARG A 326 -11.37 9.75 29.98
N GLN A 327 -12.24 8.75 30.14
CA GLN A 327 -13.68 8.95 30.11
C GLN A 327 -14.10 9.58 31.43
N PRO A 328 -14.65 10.81 31.47
CA PRO A 328 -15.24 11.35 32.67
C PRO A 328 -16.40 10.44 33.08
N GLN A 329 -16.45 10.08 34.35
CA GLN A 329 -17.64 9.49 34.94
C GLN A 329 -18.79 10.52 34.80
N THR A 330 -19.54 10.48 33.72
CA THR A 330 -20.84 11.11 33.60
C THR A 330 -21.85 10.07 34.07
N GLU A 331 -22.39 10.21 35.27
CA GLU A 331 -23.74 10.58 35.56
C GLU A 331 -24.11 10.19 36.98
N ALA A 332 -24.28 11.21 37.82
CA ALA A 332 -25.13 11.12 38.97
C ALA A 332 -26.58 11.03 38.44
N GLN A 333 -27.29 9.94 38.72
CA GLN A 333 -28.72 9.84 38.49
C GLN A 333 -29.45 10.92 39.30
N PRO A 334 -30.48 11.59 38.74
CA PRO A 334 -31.28 12.49 39.52
C PRO A 334 -32.13 11.69 40.53
N PHE A 335 -31.98 12.01 41.80
CA PHE A 335 -32.88 11.59 42.86
C PHE A 335 -34.26 12.11 42.55
N THR A 336 -35.19 11.20 42.28
CA THR A 336 -36.64 11.50 42.31
C THR A 336 -37.08 11.55 43.75
N ILE A 337 -37.41 12.73 44.23
CA ILE A 337 -38.14 12.91 45.50
C ILE A 337 -39.64 12.74 45.16
N LEU A 338 -40.30 11.86 45.91
CA LEU A 338 -41.73 11.70 45.95
C LEU A 338 -42.42 12.95 46.51
#